data_d08934cd9494e2ac2787d6b80516acfd
#
_entry.id   d08934cd9494e2ac2787d6b80516acfd
#
_cell.length_a   1.000
_cell.length_b   1.000
_cell.length_c   1.000
_cell.angle_alpha   90.00
_cell.angle_beta   90.00
_cell.angle_gamma   90.00
#
_symmetry.space_group_name_H-M   'P 1'
#
loop_
_entity.id
_entity.type
_entity.pdbx_description
1 polymer ?
#
loop_
_entity_poly.entity_id
_entity_poly.type
_entity_poly.pdbx_seq_one_letter_code
_entity_poly.pdbx_strand_id
1 'polypeptide(L)'
;LETNKNLKRVVTCTTRDAREGEVDGVDYYFLGKSEFLERLKSGNFLEHAVVYGKYYGTLKSSVYDSFTAGQDVLIVNDVQGALALNSILKEDVELSRALQTIILITEEVNELRKRLESRDQDNQETIEERLENASKEMGQQDKFDHVVISTTRDEDYRHVQEIYSSFKNK
;
A
#
# COMPACT_ATOMS: atom_id res chain seq x y z
N LEU A 1 -0.75 -7.65 -12.71
CA LEU A 1 -2.14 -7.26 -13.01
C LEU A 1 -2.57 -7.68 -14.43
N GLU A 2 -1.68 -7.67 -15.42
CA GLU A 2 -2.00 -8.06 -16.80
C GLU A 2 -2.54 -9.49 -16.91
N THR A 3 -2.12 -10.39 -16.03
CA THR A 3 -2.57 -11.78 -16.00
C THR A 3 -3.90 -11.99 -15.27
N ASN A 4 -4.32 -11.06 -14.41
CA ASN A 4 -5.53 -11.15 -13.60
C ASN A 4 -6.50 -10.01 -13.94
N LYS A 5 -7.29 -10.20 -14.99
CA LYS A 5 -8.23 -9.18 -15.53
C LYS A 5 -9.27 -8.70 -14.50
N ASN A 6 -9.58 -9.53 -13.50
CA ASN A 6 -10.53 -9.19 -12.44
C ASN A 6 -9.91 -8.44 -11.26
N LEU A 7 -8.58 -8.41 -11.15
CA LEU A 7 -7.87 -7.72 -10.07
C LEU A 7 -7.49 -6.31 -10.51
N LYS A 8 -8.02 -5.31 -9.82
CA LYS A 8 -7.74 -3.90 -10.09
C LYS A 8 -6.90 -3.29 -8.97
N ARG A 9 -5.79 -2.65 -9.35
CA ARG A 9 -5.05 -1.80 -8.40
C ARG A 9 -5.82 -0.50 -8.18
N VAL A 10 -6.10 -0.18 -6.92
CA VAL A 10 -6.64 1.12 -6.54
C VAL A 10 -5.55 2.18 -6.63
N VAL A 11 -5.85 3.29 -7.29
CA VAL A 11 -4.99 4.48 -7.27
C VAL A 11 -5.26 5.24 -5.98
N THR A 12 -4.25 5.35 -5.12
CA THR A 12 -4.32 6.05 -3.85
C THR A 12 -3.92 7.52 -4.00
N CYS A 13 -4.23 8.35 -3.01
CA CYS A 13 -3.88 9.77 -3.00
C CYS A 13 -2.60 10.02 -2.21
N THR A 14 -1.85 11.06 -2.61
CA THR A 14 -0.72 11.56 -1.82
C THR A 14 -0.56 13.06 -1.96
N THR A 15 0.02 13.70 -0.94
CA THR A 15 0.44 15.12 -1.00
C THR A 15 1.94 15.27 -1.27
N ARG A 16 2.62 14.17 -1.60
CA ARG A 16 3.99 14.20 -2.10
C ARG A 16 3.96 14.65 -3.57
N ASP A 17 4.97 15.39 -3.96
CA ASP A 17 5.17 15.70 -5.38
C ASP A 17 5.40 14.42 -6.20
N ALA A 18 4.94 14.42 -7.44
CA ALA A 18 5.21 13.33 -8.36
C ALA A 18 6.72 13.19 -8.60
N ARG A 19 7.19 11.96 -8.65
CA ARG A 19 8.56 11.65 -9.05
C ARG A 19 8.66 11.63 -10.57
N GLU A 20 9.91 11.67 -11.08
CA GLU A 20 10.15 11.50 -12.51
C GLU A 20 9.56 10.17 -13.00
N GLY A 21 8.74 10.26 -14.04
CA GLY A 21 8.05 9.11 -14.63
C GLY A 21 6.73 8.71 -13.97
N GLU A 22 6.37 9.27 -12.80
CA GLU A 22 5.05 9.05 -12.20
C GLU A 22 3.97 9.89 -12.89
N VAL A 23 2.80 9.29 -13.09
CA VAL A 23 1.66 9.88 -13.80
C VAL A 23 0.47 10.02 -12.85
N ASP A 24 -0.10 11.25 -12.80
CA ASP A 24 -1.31 11.52 -12.02
C ASP A 24 -2.49 10.67 -12.51
N GLY A 25 -3.25 10.12 -11.56
CA GLY A 25 -4.37 9.22 -11.84
C GLY A 25 -3.96 7.81 -12.24
N VAL A 26 -2.66 7.52 -12.36
CA VAL A 26 -2.11 6.19 -12.67
C VAL A 26 -1.30 5.64 -11.49
N ASP A 27 -0.28 6.37 -11.06
CA ASP A 27 0.56 5.96 -9.92
C ASP A 27 -0.08 6.39 -8.60
N TYR A 28 -0.46 7.65 -8.52
CA TYR A 28 -1.21 8.28 -7.44
C TYR A 28 -2.14 9.35 -7.99
N TYR A 29 -3.12 9.78 -7.20
CA TYR A 29 -3.72 11.10 -7.30
C TYR A 29 -2.84 12.06 -6.48
N PHE A 30 -2.09 12.94 -7.16
CA PHE A 30 -1.21 13.91 -6.52
C PHE A 30 -2.02 15.14 -6.13
N LEU A 31 -2.38 15.25 -4.86
CA LEU A 31 -3.24 16.30 -4.34
C LEU A 31 -2.42 17.40 -3.63
N GLY A 32 -2.87 18.62 -3.73
CA GLY A 32 -2.41 19.68 -2.83
C GLY A 32 -2.81 19.38 -1.38
N LYS A 33 -1.99 19.80 -0.40
CA LYS A 33 -2.27 19.56 1.03
C LYS A 33 -3.65 20.06 1.45
N SER A 34 -4.05 21.25 0.97
CA SER A 34 -5.36 21.85 1.29
C SER A 34 -6.51 20.97 0.79
N GLU A 35 -6.40 20.50 -0.46
CA GLU A 35 -7.40 19.63 -1.07
C GLU A 35 -7.49 18.29 -0.35
N PHE A 36 -6.34 17.70 0.01
CA PHE A 36 -6.34 16.44 0.78
C PHE A 36 -7.08 16.61 2.11
N LEU A 37 -6.79 17.69 2.85
CA LEU A 37 -7.41 17.95 4.15
C LEU A 37 -8.93 18.24 4.02
N GLU A 38 -9.36 18.90 2.94
CA GLU A 38 -10.78 19.11 2.65
C GLU A 38 -11.49 17.79 2.40
N ARG A 39 -10.92 16.91 1.56
CA ARG A 39 -11.44 15.56 1.30
C ARG A 39 -11.46 14.71 2.57
N LEU A 40 -10.44 14.83 3.43
CA LEU A 40 -10.38 14.16 4.72
C LEU A 40 -11.50 14.61 5.64
N LYS A 41 -11.70 15.92 5.78
CA LYS A 41 -12.78 16.51 6.57
C LYS A 41 -14.17 16.10 6.06
N SER A 42 -14.32 15.92 4.76
CA SER A 42 -15.55 15.45 4.10
C SER A 42 -15.76 13.93 4.22
N GLY A 43 -14.85 13.19 4.88
CA GLY A 43 -14.97 11.76 5.08
C GLY A 43 -14.81 10.91 3.81
N ASN A 44 -14.11 11.43 2.78
CA ASN A 44 -13.96 10.77 1.49
C ASN A 44 -12.95 9.61 1.50
N PHE A 45 -12.05 9.57 2.49
CA PHE A 45 -11.06 8.52 2.60
C PHE A 45 -11.58 7.31 3.36
N LEU A 46 -11.24 6.12 2.89
CA LEU A 46 -11.46 4.86 3.59
C LEU A 46 -10.45 4.72 4.73
N GLU A 47 -9.19 5.04 4.46
CA GLU A 47 -8.11 5.18 5.43
C GLU A 47 -7.15 6.30 4.99
N HIS A 48 -6.34 6.78 5.91
CA HIS A 48 -5.26 7.72 5.63
C HIS A 48 -4.13 7.57 6.64
N ALA A 49 -2.93 7.97 6.23
CA ALA A 49 -1.74 7.98 7.06
C ALA A 49 -0.86 9.21 6.77
N VAL A 50 0.02 9.53 7.70
CA VAL A 50 1.08 10.54 7.49
C VAL A 50 2.41 9.83 7.53
N VAL A 51 3.12 9.84 6.41
CA VAL A 51 4.42 9.19 6.26
C VAL A 51 5.44 10.24 5.83
N TYR A 52 6.47 10.45 6.62
CA TYR A 52 7.50 11.47 6.40
C TYR A 52 6.92 12.87 6.12
N GLY A 53 5.90 13.27 6.89
CA GLY A 53 5.24 14.58 6.76
C GLY A 53 4.36 14.76 5.53
N LYS A 54 4.18 13.73 4.71
CA LYS A 54 3.27 13.70 3.56
C LYS A 54 2.03 12.86 3.89
N TYR A 55 0.88 13.30 3.41
CA TYR A 55 -0.37 12.57 3.56
C TYR A 55 -0.51 11.53 2.46
N TYR A 56 -1.03 10.38 2.83
CA TYR A 56 -1.43 9.29 1.92
C TYR A 56 -2.84 8.84 2.31
N GLY A 57 -3.62 8.35 1.36
CA GLY A 57 -4.95 7.84 1.68
C GLY A 57 -5.64 7.18 0.50
N THR A 58 -6.55 6.27 0.82
CA THR A 58 -7.36 5.51 -0.12
C THR A 58 -8.77 6.10 -0.18
N LEU A 59 -9.20 6.54 -1.35
CA LEU A 59 -10.57 7.06 -1.52
C LEU A 59 -11.59 5.93 -1.44
N LYS A 60 -12.67 6.16 -0.69
CA LYS A 60 -13.83 5.26 -0.63
C LYS A 60 -14.39 4.95 -2.01
N SER A 61 -14.59 5.99 -2.83
CA SER A 61 -15.11 5.83 -4.19
C SER A 61 -14.29 4.88 -5.03
N SER A 62 -12.95 4.99 -5.00
CA SER A 62 -12.07 4.11 -5.80
C SER A 62 -12.21 2.63 -5.46
N VAL A 63 -12.49 2.32 -4.19
CA VAL A 63 -12.69 0.94 -3.71
C VAL A 63 -14.11 0.46 -4.04
N TYR A 64 -15.14 1.25 -3.67
CA TYR A 64 -16.53 0.86 -3.86
C TYR A 64 -16.94 0.76 -5.33
N ASP A 65 -16.43 1.64 -6.20
CA ASP A 65 -16.68 1.57 -7.64
C ASP A 65 -16.15 0.25 -8.23
N SER A 66 -14.98 -0.20 -7.77
CA SER A 66 -14.40 -1.47 -8.19
C SER A 66 -15.21 -2.67 -7.69
N PHE A 67 -15.65 -2.66 -6.43
CA PHE A 67 -16.53 -3.71 -5.89
C PHE A 67 -17.87 -3.76 -6.61
N THR A 68 -18.48 -2.60 -6.90
CA THR A 68 -19.73 -2.51 -7.65
C THR A 68 -19.58 -3.07 -9.07
N ALA A 69 -18.40 -2.93 -9.66
CA ALA A 69 -18.05 -3.53 -10.94
C ALA A 69 -17.73 -5.04 -10.87
N GLY A 70 -17.81 -5.66 -9.67
CA GLY A 70 -17.50 -7.07 -9.44
C GLY A 70 -16.00 -7.40 -9.53
N GLN A 71 -15.14 -6.40 -9.33
CA GLN A 71 -13.69 -6.56 -9.39
C GLN A 71 -13.11 -6.82 -8.01
N ASP A 72 -12.07 -7.64 -7.97
CA ASP A 72 -11.20 -7.73 -6.82
C ASP A 72 -10.28 -6.51 -6.75
N VAL A 73 -9.89 -6.10 -5.55
CA VAL A 73 -9.18 -4.84 -5.32
C VAL A 73 -7.82 -5.11 -4.69
N LEU A 74 -6.78 -4.56 -5.28
CA LEU A 74 -5.43 -4.52 -4.73
C LEU A 74 -5.12 -3.09 -4.26
N ILE A 75 -4.89 -2.92 -2.96
CA ILE A 75 -4.48 -1.67 -2.36
C ILE A 75 -3.01 -1.79 -1.93
N VAL A 76 -2.18 -0.83 -2.35
CA VAL A 76 -0.76 -0.78 -1.98
C VAL A 76 -0.57 0.40 -1.03
N ASN A 77 -0.35 0.10 0.25
CA ASN A 77 -0.22 1.07 1.33
C ASN A 77 1.12 0.89 2.07
N ASP A 78 1.47 1.86 2.90
CA ASP A 78 2.41 1.64 3.99
C ASP A 78 1.78 0.80 5.11
N VAL A 79 2.60 0.37 6.06
CA VAL A 79 2.16 -0.50 7.17
C VAL A 79 1.06 0.16 8.02
N GLN A 80 1.14 1.47 8.28
CA GLN A 80 0.13 2.18 9.09
C GLN A 80 -1.22 2.21 8.38
N GLY A 81 -1.22 2.56 7.06
CA GLY A 81 -2.43 2.55 6.24
C GLY A 81 -3.05 1.16 6.13
N ALA A 82 -2.24 0.12 5.94
CA ALA A 82 -2.71 -1.26 5.90
C ALA A 82 -3.34 -1.72 7.21
N LEU A 83 -2.74 -1.39 8.35
CA LEU A 83 -3.28 -1.73 9.68
C LEU A 83 -4.55 -0.93 9.99
N ALA A 84 -4.61 0.34 9.61
CA ALA A 84 -5.82 1.15 9.75
C ALA A 84 -6.98 0.56 8.92
N LEU A 85 -6.71 0.20 7.66
CA LEU A 85 -7.69 -0.45 6.79
C LEU A 85 -8.16 -1.79 7.36
N ASN A 86 -7.23 -2.64 7.81
CA ASN A 86 -7.54 -3.91 8.45
C ASN A 86 -8.45 -3.74 9.68
N SER A 87 -8.19 -2.73 10.51
CA SER A 87 -9.03 -2.42 11.68
C SER A 87 -10.45 -2.03 11.28
N ILE A 88 -10.59 -1.15 10.28
CA ILE A 88 -11.89 -0.68 9.79
C ILE A 88 -12.71 -1.84 9.19
N LEU A 89 -12.07 -2.67 8.36
CA LEU A 89 -12.77 -3.74 7.65
C LEU A 89 -13.09 -4.94 8.55
N LYS A 90 -12.35 -5.14 9.64
CA LYS A 90 -12.65 -6.19 10.63
C LYS A 90 -13.95 -5.96 11.42
N GLU A 91 -14.45 -4.73 11.45
CA GLU A 91 -15.74 -4.42 12.06
C GLU A 91 -16.93 -4.95 11.22
N ASP A 92 -16.72 -5.17 9.93
CA ASP A 92 -17.68 -5.78 9.01
C ASP A 92 -17.33 -7.23 8.74
N VAL A 93 -18.20 -8.17 9.13
CA VAL A 93 -17.96 -9.63 9.04
C VAL A 93 -17.78 -10.09 7.61
N GLU A 94 -18.48 -9.51 6.64
CA GLU A 94 -18.37 -9.90 5.24
C GLU A 94 -17.07 -9.37 4.64
N LEU A 95 -16.75 -8.11 4.88
CA LEU A 95 -15.51 -7.49 4.40
C LEU A 95 -14.28 -8.11 5.05
N SER A 96 -14.35 -8.48 6.34
CA SER A 96 -13.22 -9.13 7.02
C SER A 96 -12.87 -10.50 6.43
N ARG A 97 -13.86 -11.23 5.94
CA ARG A 97 -13.64 -12.52 5.24
C ARG A 97 -13.09 -12.33 3.82
N ALA A 98 -13.39 -11.20 3.22
CA ALA A 98 -12.96 -10.85 1.88
C ALA A 98 -11.60 -10.11 1.84
N LEU A 99 -10.99 -9.82 3.00
CA LEU A 99 -9.71 -9.14 3.13
C LEU A 99 -8.58 -10.14 3.34
N GLN A 100 -7.46 -9.91 2.65
CA GLN A 100 -6.18 -10.54 2.96
C GLN A 100 -5.10 -9.45 3.00
N THR A 101 -4.28 -9.49 4.02
CA THR A 101 -3.18 -8.56 4.21
C THR A 101 -1.85 -9.22 3.96
N ILE A 102 -1.01 -8.58 3.16
CA ILE A 102 0.32 -9.09 2.79
C ILE A 102 1.34 -8.01 3.15
N ILE A 103 2.35 -8.37 3.93
CA ILE A 103 3.52 -7.51 4.13
C ILE A 103 4.71 -8.06 3.33
N LEU A 104 5.38 -7.17 2.59
CA LEU A 104 6.65 -7.48 1.93
C LEU A 104 7.78 -6.89 2.77
N ILE A 105 8.68 -7.73 3.23
CA ILE A 105 9.86 -7.34 4.02
C ILE A 105 11.13 -7.81 3.34
N THR A 106 12.23 -7.12 3.55
CA THR A 106 13.57 -7.60 3.15
C THR A 106 14.18 -8.41 4.30
N GLU A 107 14.91 -9.46 3.98
CA GLU A 107 15.58 -10.28 5.00
C GLU A 107 16.64 -9.50 5.77
N GLU A 108 17.35 -8.61 5.06
CA GLU A 108 18.41 -7.79 5.62
C GLU A 108 18.16 -6.29 5.43
N VAL A 109 18.44 -5.51 6.47
CA VAL A 109 18.38 -4.03 6.42
C VAL A 109 19.33 -3.45 5.37
N ASN A 110 20.47 -4.10 5.13
CA ASN A 110 21.43 -3.69 4.13
C ASN A 110 20.87 -3.78 2.69
N GLU A 111 20.03 -4.74 2.41
CA GLU A 111 19.35 -4.83 1.11
C GLU A 111 18.36 -3.67 0.93
N LEU A 112 17.63 -3.32 1.97
CA LEU A 112 16.74 -2.16 1.95
C LEU A 112 17.53 -0.86 1.73
N ARG A 113 18.69 -0.70 2.40
CA ARG A 113 19.58 0.45 2.19
C ARG A 113 19.97 0.59 0.73
N LYS A 114 20.45 -0.47 0.08
CA LYS A 114 20.80 -0.47 -1.34
C LYS A 114 19.64 -0.05 -2.24
N ARG A 115 18.43 -0.54 -1.95
CA ARG A 115 17.22 -0.16 -2.69
C ARG A 115 16.85 1.31 -2.51
N LEU A 116 17.05 1.87 -1.33
CA LEU A 116 16.80 3.30 -1.07
C LEU A 116 17.85 4.17 -1.77
N GLU A 117 19.13 3.83 -1.67
CA GLU A 117 20.24 4.52 -2.33
C GLU A 117 20.11 4.49 -3.87
N SER A 118 19.68 3.36 -4.45
CA SER A 118 19.52 3.22 -5.90
C SER A 118 18.42 4.08 -6.50
N ARG A 119 17.51 4.62 -5.69
CA ARG A 119 16.45 5.53 -6.15
C ARG A 119 16.92 6.97 -6.36
N ASP A 120 18.13 7.31 -5.89
CA ASP A 120 18.81 8.61 -6.04
C ASP A 120 17.94 9.86 -5.73
N GLN A 121 16.99 9.72 -4.79
CA GLN A 121 15.99 10.74 -4.49
C GLN A 121 15.99 11.16 -3.01
N ASP A 122 16.74 10.46 -2.19
CA ASP A 122 16.79 10.69 -0.75
C ASP A 122 18.21 11.08 -0.32
N ASN A 123 18.33 12.04 0.59
CA ASN A 123 19.59 12.32 1.23
C ASN A 123 19.89 11.26 2.32
N GLN A 124 21.12 11.23 2.82
CA GLN A 124 21.59 10.26 3.82
C GLN A 124 20.71 10.22 5.07
N GLU A 125 20.30 11.40 5.57
CA GLU A 125 19.46 11.52 6.77
C GLU A 125 18.08 10.89 6.54
N THR A 126 17.47 11.11 5.39
CA THR A 126 16.20 10.50 5.00
C THR A 126 16.31 8.97 4.87
N ILE A 127 17.44 8.47 4.37
CA ILE A 127 17.70 7.02 4.26
C ILE A 127 17.76 6.39 5.66
N GLU A 128 18.52 6.98 6.59
CA GLU A 128 18.62 6.46 7.97
C GLU A 128 17.24 6.46 8.68
N GLU A 129 16.48 7.53 8.55
CA GLU A 129 15.11 7.60 9.09
C GLU A 129 14.21 6.49 8.51
N ARG A 130 14.31 6.23 7.22
CA ARG A 130 13.55 5.15 6.56
C ARG A 130 13.97 3.77 7.01
N LEU A 131 15.26 3.54 7.23
CA LEU A 131 15.77 2.26 7.74
C LEU A 131 15.30 2.00 9.18
N GLU A 132 15.32 3.02 10.02
CA GLU A 132 14.81 2.91 11.40
C GLU A 132 13.31 2.60 11.39
N ASN A 133 12.53 3.28 10.57
CA ASN A 133 11.09 3.02 10.46
C ASN A 133 10.81 1.64 9.89
N ALA A 134 11.54 1.20 8.86
CA ALA A 134 11.39 -0.14 8.31
C ALA A 134 11.65 -1.23 9.36
N SER A 135 12.63 -1.05 10.24
CA SER A 135 12.88 -1.99 11.35
C SER A 135 11.70 -2.07 12.30
N LYS A 136 11.04 -0.94 12.59
CA LYS A 136 9.81 -0.90 13.40
C LYS A 136 8.63 -1.55 12.68
N GLU A 137 8.51 -1.34 11.38
CA GLU A 137 7.47 -1.92 10.53
C GLU A 137 7.62 -3.44 10.39
N MET A 138 8.84 -3.94 10.23
CA MET A 138 9.15 -5.37 10.22
C MET A 138 8.73 -6.06 11.53
N GLY A 139 8.83 -5.36 12.66
CA GLY A 139 8.34 -5.84 13.96
C GLY A 139 6.81 -6.00 14.05
N GLN A 140 6.06 -5.59 13.03
CA GLN A 140 4.59 -5.71 12.99
C GLN A 140 4.10 -6.81 12.04
N GLN A 141 4.98 -7.63 11.51
CA GLN A 141 4.66 -8.69 10.53
C GLN A 141 3.61 -9.70 11.03
N ASP A 142 3.55 -9.94 12.33
CA ASP A 142 2.57 -10.81 12.99
C ASP A 142 1.12 -10.32 12.90
N LYS A 143 0.92 -9.05 12.50
CA LYS A 143 -0.41 -8.44 12.31
C LYS A 143 -0.97 -8.65 10.90
N PHE A 144 -0.20 -9.24 10.01
CA PHE A 144 -0.56 -9.50 8.62
C PHE A 144 -0.88 -10.99 8.41
N ASP A 145 -1.79 -11.26 7.48
CA ASP A 145 -2.17 -12.65 7.18
C ASP A 145 -1.05 -13.39 6.44
N HIS A 146 -0.25 -12.66 5.65
CA HIS A 146 0.86 -13.23 4.90
C HIS A 146 2.11 -12.34 5.01
N VAL A 147 3.27 -12.98 5.17
CA VAL A 147 4.58 -12.34 5.12
C VAL A 147 5.32 -12.86 3.89
N VAL A 148 5.76 -11.97 3.02
CA VAL A 148 6.58 -12.27 1.86
C VAL A 148 7.96 -11.66 2.06
N ILE A 149 8.98 -12.52 2.06
CA ILE A 149 10.38 -12.05 2.08
C ILE A 149 10.74 -11.65 0.65
N SER A 150 10.93 -10.37 0.46
CA SER A 150 11.22 -9.79 -0.87
C SER A 150 12.64 -10.11 -1.31
N THR A 151 12.76 -10.68 -2.47
CA THR A 151 14.01 -11.06 -3.13
C THR A 151 14.13 -10.35 -4.48
N THR A 152 13.56 -10.93 -5.53
CA THR A 152 13.48 -10.33 -6.85
C THR A 152 12.04 -9.94 -7.17
N ARG A 153 11.87 -8.96 -8.06
CA ARG A 153 10.54 -8.52 -8.50
C ARG A 153 9.66 -9.66 -9.02
N ASP A 154 10.27 -10.61 -9.73
CA ASP A 154 9.54 -11.73 -10.34
C ASP A 154 9.14 -12.78 -9.29
N GLU A 155 9.97 -13.00 -8.28
CA GLU A 155 9.65 -13.89 -7.16
C GLU A 155 8.59 -13.28 -6.24
N ASP A 156 8.73 -12.00 -5.90
CA ASP A 156 7.73 -11.26 -5.13
C ASP A 156 6.36 -11.32 -5.83
N TYR A 157 6.33 -11.10 -7.15
CA TYR A 157 5.12 -11.18 -7.95
C TYR A 157 4.51 -12.58 -7.90
N ARG A 158 5.32 -13.65 -8.06
CA ARG A 158 4.83 -15.04 -7.99
C ARG A 158 4.22 -15.35 -6.63
N HIS A 159 4.88 -15.01 -5.54
CA HIS A 159 4.36 -15.24 -4.18
C HIS A 159 3.03 -14.51 -3.95
N VAL A 160 2.93 -13.24 -4.32
CA VAL A 160 1.68 -12.49 -4.20
C VAL A 160 0.57 -13.09 -5.07
N GLN A 161 0.90 -13.57 -6.27
CA GLN A 161 -0.04 -14.22 -7.16
C GLN A 161 -0.54 -15.58 -6.61
N GLU A 162 0.32 -16.36 -5.99
CA GLU A 162 -0.04 -17.63 -5.32
C GLU A 162 -1.00 -17.37 -4.16
N ILE A 163 -0.71 -16.36 -3.32
CA ILE A 163 -1.59 -15.95 -2.22
C ILE A 163 -2.96 -15.56 -2.76
N TYR A 164 -3.02 -14.70 -3.78
CA TYR A 164 -4.26 -14.28 -4.39
C TYR A 164 -5.06 -15.45 -4.97
N SER A 165 -4.39 -16.36 -5.69
CA SER A 165 -5.04 -17.53 -6.29
C SER A 165 -5.59 -18.50 -5.23
N SER A 166 -4.83 -18.71 -4.15
CA SER A 166 -5.27 -19.52 -3.02
C SER A 166 -6.49 -18.92 -2.31
N PHE A 167 -6.54 -17.60 -2.19
CA PHE A 167 -7.67 -16.89 -1.60
C PHE A 167 -8.95 -17.00 -2.44
N LYS A 168 -8.84 -16.90 -3.75
CA LYS A 168 -10.01 -17.02 -4.68
C LYS A 168 -10.62 -18.41 -4.74
N ASN A 169 -9.89 -19.44 -4.35
CA ASN A 169 -10.34 -20.83 -4.41
C ASN A 169 -10.96 -21.32 -3.08
N LYS A 170 -11.09 -20.45 -2.09
CA LYS A 170 -11.78 -20.71 -0.82
C LYS A 170 -13.23 -20.27 -0.87
#